data_f2cdb9e2b4bf050e440ece559c86cc50
#
_entry.id   f2cdb9e2b4bf050e440ece559c86cc50
#
_cell.length_a   1.000
_cell.length_b   1.000
_cell.length_c   1.000
_cell.angle_alpha   90.00
_cell.angle_beta   90.00
_cell.angle_gamma   90.00
#
_symmetry.space_group_name_H-M   'P 1'
#
loop_
_entity.id
_entity.type
_entity.pdbx_description
1 polymer ?
#
loop_
_entity_poly.entity_id
_entity_poly.type
_entity_poly.pdbx_seq_one_letter_code
_entity_poly.pdbx_strand_id
1 'polypeptide(L)'
;MRSELIDVGTGSREVVFDLTSICEQFVTAEAHQAQGDGLLHLFVPHATAGIAILETGAGSDTDLLAVLEELLPRDFRWQHRHGTPGHGRDHVLPALIPPHASIPVIGGRLTLGTWQSICLVDTNVDNPQRQVRLSWLPS
;
A
#
# COMPACT_ATOMS: atom_id res chain seq x y z
N MET A 1 -6.39 19.44 -7.29
CA MET A 1 -5.87 18.22 -6.62
C MET A 1 -5.01 18.64 -5.44
N ARG A 2 -5.27 18.09 -4.28
CA ARG A 2 -4.38 18.22 -3.11
C ARG A 2 -3.64 16.92 -2.89
N SER A 3 -2.38 16.99 -2.50
CA SER A 3 -1.53 15.82 -2.39
C SER A 3 -0.56 15.97 -1.23
N GLU A 4 -0.41 14.90 -0.46
CA GLU A 4 0.53 14.78 0.65
C GLU A 4 1.39 13.54 0.45
N LEU A 5 2.65 13.61 0.87
CA LEU A 5 3.56 12.48 0.89
C LEU A 5 3.79 12.08 2.34
N ILE A 6 3.33 10.90 2.71
CA ILE A 6 3.46 10.38 4.07
C ILE A 6 4.63 9.40 4.16
N ASP A 7 5.33 9.41 5.29
CA ASP A 7 6.40 8.46 5.59
C ASP A 7 5.83 7.26 6.36
N VAL A 8 6.25 6.05 5.97
CA VAL A 8 5.84 4.78 6.59
C VAL A 8 7.08 3.99 6.95
N GLY A 9 7.27 3.72 8.25
CA GLY A 9 8.31 2.83 8.73
C GLY A 9 7.88 1.37 8.58
N THR A 10 8.50 0.62 7.66
CA THR A 10 8.21 -0.81 7.44
C THR A 10 9.17 -1.73 8.18
N GLY A 11 10.30 -1.19 8.65
CA GLY A 11 11.34 -1.97 9.30
C GLY A 11 12.12 -2.85 8.33
N SER A 12 12.82 -3.85 8.88
CA SER A 12 13.66 -4.78 8.11
C SER A 12 13.02 -6.16 7.94
N ARG A 13 11.71 -6.22 7.82
CA ARG A 13 10.93 -7.44 7.60
C ARG A 13 9.81 -7.19 6.59
N GLU A 14 9.30 -8.26 6.03
CA GLU A 14 8.11 -8.23 5.20
C GLU A 14 6.90 -7.78 6.03
N VAL A 15 6.04 -6.96 5.46
CA VAL A 15 4.92 -6.36 6.19
C VAL A 15 3.72 -6.08 5.29
N VAL A 16 2.54 -6.27 5.87
CA VAL A 16 1.27 -5.68 5.42
C VAL A 16 0.94 -4.58 6.42
N PHE A 17 1.09 -3.33 6.03
CA PHE A 17 0.92 -2.17 6.91
C PHE A 17 -0.42 -1.49 6.63
N ASP A 18 -1.29 -1.43 7.63
CA ASP A 18 -2.62 -0.81 7.50
C ASP A 18 -2.50 0.72 7.45
N LEU A 19 -2.93 1.32 6.34
CA LEU A 19 -2.96 2.75 6.08
C LEU A 19 -4.34 3.37 6.29
N THR A 20 -5.37 2.58 6.62
CA THR A 20 -6.77 3.01 6.59
C THR A 20 -7.01 4.27 7.42
N SER A 21 -6.55 4.28 8.67
CA SER A 21 -6.73 5.45 9.56
C SER A 21 -6.03 6.71 9.05
N ILE A 22 -4.86 6.56 8.43
CA ILE A 22 -4.12 7.70 7.84
C ILE A 22 -4.91 8.25 6.64
N CYS A 23 -5.45 7.36 5.81
CA CYS A 23 -6.28 7.73 4.67
C CYS A 23 -7.57 8.43 5.10
N GLU A 24 -8.23 7.94 6.15
CA GLU A 24 -9.43 8.55 6.72
C GLU A 24 -9.16 9.96 7.26
N GLN A 25 -8.05 10.15 7.97
CA GLN A 25 -7.65 11.47 8.50
C GLN A 25 -7.37 12.45 7.35
N PHE A 26 -6.63 12.03 6.33
CA PHE A 26 -6.36 12.84 5.14
C PHE A 26 -7.66 13.24 4.43
N VAL A 27 -8.54 12.27 4.14
CA VAL A 27 -9.82 12.53 3.48
C VAL A 27 -10.69 13.47 4.31
N THR A 28 -10.78 13.26 5.61
CA THR A 28 -11.58 14.12 6.50
C THR A 28 -11.09 15.57 6.44
N ALA A 29 -9.78 15.79 6.49
CA ALA A 29 -9.19 17.12 6.41
C ALA A 29 -9.47 17.80 5.06
N GLU A 30 -9.37 17.07 3.95
CA GLU A 30 -9.56 17.61 2.61
C GLU A 30 -11.04 17.78 2.22
N ALA A 31 -11.90 16.85 2.60
CA ALA A 31 -13.34 16.89 2.31
C ALA A 31 -14.05 18.05 3.01
N HIS A 32 -13.61 18.46 4.19
CA HIS A 32 -14.11 19.66 4.87
C HIS A 32 -13.93 20.94 4.03
N GLN A 33 -12.90 20.97 3.19
CA GLN A 33 -12.61 22.13 2.34
C GLN A 33 -13.27 22.07 0.96
N ALA A 34 -13.66 20.87 0.49
CA ALA A 34 -14.06 20.60 -0.90
C ALA A 34 -15.48 20.04 -1.10
N GLN A 35 -16.35 20.11 -0.08
CA GLN A 35 -17.74 19.63 -0.17
C GLN A 35 -17.95 18.14 -0.56
N GLY A 36 -17.10 17.26 -0.09
CA GLY A 36 -17.55 15.93 0.27
C GLY A 36 -17.27 14.77 -0.68
N ASP A 37 -17.49 14.88 -1.98
CA ASP A 37 -17.39 13.74 -2.90
C ASP A 37 -16.12 13.80 -3.76
N GLY A 38 -15.56 12.62 -4.12
CA GLY A 38 -14.36 12.57 -4.94
C GLY A 38 -13.66 11.21 -4.89
N LEU A 39 -12.38 11.22 -5.16
CA LEU A 39 -11.51 10.06 -5.10
C LEU A 39 -10.30 10.32 -4.20
N LEU A 40 -10.00 9.37 -3.33
CA LEU A 40 -8.68 9.24 -2.75
C LEU A 40 -7.84 8.37 -3.68
N HIS A 41 -6.74 8.90 -4.16
CA HIS A 41 -5.74 8.13 -4.90
C HIS A 41 -4.48 7.95 -4.07
N LEU A 42 -4.01 6.70 -3.96
CA LEU A 42 -2.74 6.35 -3.33
C LEU A 42 -1.72 5.97 -4.41
N PHE A 43 -0.48 6.37 -4.23
CA PHE A 43 0.63 5.93 -5.06
C PHE A 43 1.89 5.70 -4.22
N VAL A 44 2.52 4.54 -4.42
CA VAL A 44 3.78 4.16 -3.77
C VAL A 44 4.93 4.39 -4.74
N PRO A 45 5.78 5.41 -4.54
CA PRO A 45 6.90 5.73 -5.44
C PRO A 45 8.12 4.84 -5.17
N HIS A 46 7.91 3.54 -5.03
CA HIS A 46 8.95 2.53 -4.77
C HIS A 46 8.74 1.30 -5.66
N ALA A 47 9.83 0.79 -6.21
CA ALA A 47 9.81 -0.33 -7.17
C ALA A 47 9.59 -1.72 -6.52
N THR A 48 9.39 -1.77 -5.20
CA THR A 48 9.37 -3.02 -4.43
C THR A 48 8.20 -3.12 -3.45
N ALA A 49 7.20 -2.28 -3.58
CA ALA A 49 6.02 -2.27 -2.72
C ALA A 49 4.75 -1.97 -3.52
N GLY A 50 3.60 -2.36 -2.99
CA GLY A 50 2.31 -2.14 -3.60
C GLY A 50 1.21 -1.79 -2.60
N ILE A 51 0.01 -1.50 -3.11
CA ILE A 51 -1.20 -1.23 -2.32
C ILE A 51 -2.20 -2.36 -2.56
N ALA A 52 -2.69 -2.94 -1.48
CA ALA A 52 -3.78 -3.91 -1.50
C ALA A 52 -4.94 -3.44 -0.63
N ILE A 53 -6.14 -3.86 -1.00
CA ILE A 53 -7.34 -3.69 -0.16
C ILE A 53 -7.75 -5.09 0.28
N LEU A 54 -7.64 -5.37 1.58
CA LEU A 54 -7.95 -6.68 2.15
C LEU A 54 -8.40 -6.54 3.60
N GLU A 55 -8.93 -7.62 4.15
CA GLU A 55 -9.20 -7.70 5.59
C GLU A 55 -7.90 -7.83 6.37
N THR A 56 -7.77 -7.10 7.49
CA THR A 56 -6.67 -7.22 8.43
C THR A 56 -7.16 -7.71 9.80
N GLY A 57 -6.24 -8.25 10.62
CA GLY A 57 -6.55 -8.64 12.00
C GLY A 57 -7.23 -10.01 12.17
N ALA A 58 -7.61 -10.67 11.06
CA ALA A 58 -8.19 -12.03 11.08
C ALA A 58 -7.27 -13.09 10.43
N GLY A 59 -6.04 -12.71 10.05
CA GLY A 59 -5.02 -13.60 9.51
C GLY A 59 -4.76 -13.44 8.01
N SER A 60 -5.61 -12.75 7.24
CA SER A 60 -5.46 -12.60 5.79
C SER A 60 -4.19 -11.83 5.40
N ASP A 61 -3.71 -10.94 6.24
CA ASP A 61 -2.42 -10.25 6.09
C ASP A 61 -1.24 -11.24 6.17
N THR A 62 -1.27 -12.16 7.13
CA THR A 62 -0.28 -13.23 7.27
C THR A 62 -0.37 -14.22 6.09
N ASP A 63 -1.58 -14.60 5.71
CA ASP A 63 -1.82 -15.50 4.57
C ASP A 63 -1.33 -14.89 3.26
N LEU A 64 -1.51 -13.59 3.06
CA LEU A 64 -1.00 -12.89 1.88
C LEU A 64 0.53 -13.00 1.78
N LEU A 65 1.26 -12.77 2.88
CA LEU A 65 2.71 -12.90 2.87
C LEU A 65 3.16 -14.34 2.57
N ALA A 66 2.44 -15.33 3.09
CA ALA A 66 2.72 -16.74 2.80
C ALA A 66 2.49 -17.08 1.32
N VAL A 67 1.41 -16.60 0.71
CA VAL A 67 1.13 -16.77 -0.72
C VAL A 67 2.18 -16.06 -1.57
N LEU A 68 2.62 -14.87 -1.18
CA LEU A 68 3.68 -14.16 -1.88
C LEU A 68 5.02 -14.90 -1.81
N GLU A 69 5.33 -15.56 -0.70
CA GLU A 69 6.53 -16.40 -0.59
C GLU A 69 6.49 -17.60 -1.55
N GLU A 70 5.31 -18.19 -1.76
CA GLU A 70 5.13 -19.29 -2.72
C GLU A 70 5.22 -18.81 -4.18
N LEU A 71 4.58 -17.69 -4.51
CA LEU A 71 4.53 -17.15 -5.87
C LEU A 71 5.85 -16.49 -6.29
N LEU A 72 6.49 -15.82 -5.35
CA LEU A 72 7.72 -15.05 -5.53
C LEU A 72 8.77 -15.52 -4.51
N PRO A 73 9.28 -16.74 -4.62
CA PRO A 73 10.19 -17.29 -3.63
C PRO A 73 11.51 -16.50 -3.55
N ARG A 74 12.04 -16.36 -2.34
CA ARG A 74 13.32 -15.69 -2.09
C ARG A 74 14.47 -16.65 -2.37
N ASP A 75 14.81 -16.81 -3.65
CA ASP A 75 15.89 -17.67 -4.12
C ASP A 75 16.72 -17.01 -5.24
N PHE A 76 17.59 -17.77 -5.90
CA PHE A 76 18.52 -17.27 -6.91
C PHE A 76 17.99 -17.26 -8.35
N ARG A 77 16.73 -17.53 -8.60
CA ARG A 77 16.15 -17.59 -9.95
C ARG A 77 16.06 -16.23 -10.64
N TRP A 78 16.07 -15.15 -9.86
CA TRP A 78 15.84 -13.78 -10.35
C TRP A 78 17.06 -13.22 -11.09
N GLN A 79 16.83 -12.54 -12.21
CA GLN A 79 17.89 -11.87 -12.98
C GLN A 79 18.43 -10.63 -12.24
N HIS A 80 17.57 -9.93 -11.52
CA HIS A 80 17.92 -8.81 -10.65
C HIS A 80 18.60 -9.34 -9.39
N ARG A 81 19.88 -9.05 -9.19
CA ARG A 81 20.73 -9.74 -8.20
C ARG A 81 21.47 -8.84 -7.22
N HIS A 82 21.26 -7.52 -7.23
CA HIS A 82 21.81 -6.66 -6.19
C HIS A 82 20.95 -6.70 -4.92
N GLY A 83 21.47 -6.20 -3.81
CA GLY A 83 20.78 -6.21 -2.52
C GLY A 83 20.90 -7.56 -1.79
N THR A 84 19.99 -7.83 -0.86
CA THR A 84 19.90 -9.10 -0.12
C THR A 84 19.64 -10.27 -1.08
N PRO A 85 20.16 -11.49 -0.82
CA PRO A 85 19.87 -12.65 -1.65
C PRO A 85 18.37 -12.87 -1.85
N GLY A 86 17.96 -13.05 -3.12
CA GLY A 86 16.55 -13.20 -3.51
C GLY A 86 15.76 -11.89 -3.62
N HIS A 87 16.40 -10.75 -3.41
CA HIS A 87 15.78 -9.41 -3.51
C HIS A 87 15.06 -9.15 -4.85
N GLY A 88 15.51 -9.80 -5.93
CA GLY A 88 14.88 -9.65 -7.26
C GLY A 88 13.37 -9.90 -7.28
N ARG A 89 12.85 -10.75 -6.40
CA ARG A 89 11.41 -10.99 -6.26
C ARG A 89 10.64 -9.71 -5.89
N ASP A 90 11.24 -8.87 -5.08
CA ASP A 90 10.59 -7.67 -4.57
C ASP A 90 10.27 -6.68 -5.70
N HIS A 91 11.09 -6.68 -6.76
CA HIS A 91 10.86 -5.88 -7.96
C HIS A 91 9.76 -6.43 -8.88
N VAL A 92 9.32 -7.67 -8.66
CA VAL A 92 8.18 -8.27 -9.38
C VAL A 92 6.87 -8.05 -8.62
N LEU A 93 6.93 -7.86 -7.29
CA LEU A 93 5.75 -7.64 -6.44
C LEU A 93 4.77 -6.58 -6.99
N PRO A 94 5.21 -5.38 -7.43
CA PRO A 94 4.28 -4.35 -7.91
C PRO A 94 3.54 -4.72 -9.21
N ALA A 95 3.95 -5.77 -9.90
CA ALA A 95 3.21 -6.30 -11.05
C ALA A 95 2.02 -7.17 -10.63
N LEU A 96 2.05 -7.73 -9.42
CA LEU A 96 0.96 -8.54 -8.84
C LEU A 96 0.08 -7.71 -7.91
N ILE A 97 0.72 -6.88 -7.07
CA ILE A 97 0.05 -5.94 -6.17
C ILE A 97 0.46 -4.54 -6.62
N PRO A 98 -0.41 -3.83 -7.38
CA PRO A 98 -0.04 -2.60 -8.04
C PRO A 98 0.35 -1.49 -7.03
N PRO A 99 1.26 -0.58 -7.42
CA PRO A 99 1.74 0.46 -6.51
C PRO A 99 0.73 1.61 -6.32
N HIS A 100 -0.53 1.39 -6.64
CA HIS A 100 -1.58 2.40 -6.52
C HIS A 100 -2.95 1.79 -6.26
N ALA A 101 -3.84 2.60 -5.69
CA ALA A 101 -5.27 2.34 -5.61
C ALA A 101 -6.05 3.66 -5.67
N SER A 102 -7.30 3.60 -6.13
CA SER A 102 -8.24 4.71 -6.07
C SER A 102 -9.51 4.26 -5.36
N ILE A 103 -9.93 5.01 -4.36
CA ILE A 103 -11.07 4.67 -3.51
C ILE A 103 -12.07 5.81 -3.60
N PRO A 104 -13.35 5.53 -3.92
CA PRO A 104 -14.39 6.54 -3.90
C PRO A 104 -14.58 7.11 -2.49
N VAL A 105 -14.85 8.40 -2.44
CA VAL A 105 -15.21 9.13 -1.23
C VAL A 105 -16.57 9.75 -1.44
N ILE A 106 -17.50 9.46 -0.55
CA ILE A 106 -18.88 10.00 -0.60
C ILE A 106 -19.19 10.63 0.75
N GLY A 107 -19.68 11.87 0.72
CA GLY A 107 -19.98 12.62 1.94
C GLY A 107 -18.78 12.77 2.86
N GLY A 108 -17.57 12.89 2.30
CA GLY A 108 -16.31 13.01 3.06
C GLY A 108 -15.83 11.73 3.72
N ARG A 109 -16.31 10.56 3.30
CA ARG A 109 -15.94 9.26 3.86
C ARG A 109 -15.49 8.30 2.79
N LEU A 110 -14.46 7.51 3.07
CA LEU A 110 -14.06 6.38 2.24
C LEU A 110 -15.19 5.36 2.14
N THR A 111 -15.49 4.90 0.93
CA THR A 111 -16.56 3.91 0.68
C THR A 111 -16.06 2.46 0.79
N LEU A 112 -15.21 2.20 1.77
CA LEU A 112 -14.74 0.84 2.04
C LEU A 112 -15.87 -0.04 2.60
N GLY A 113 -15.87 -1.31 2.23
CA GLY A 113 -16.68 -2.31 2.90
C GLY A 113 -16.21 -2.56 4.34
N THR A 114 -17.07 -3.13 5.17
CA THR A 114 -16.85 -3.34 6.62
C THR A 114 -15.50 -4.00 6.94
N TRP A 115 -15.06 -4.94 6.11
CA TRP A 115 -13.85 -5.72 6.34
C TRP A 115 -12.68 -5.29 5.44
N GLN A 116 -12.79 -4.18 4.71
CA GLN A 116 -11.73 -3.70 3.84
C GLN A 116 -10.82 -2.73 4.58
N SER A 117 -9.52 -3.01 4.54
CA SER A 117 -8.45 -2.11 4.94
C SER A 117 -7.58 -1.76 3.74
N ILE A 118 -7.07 -0.54 3.70
CA ILE A 118 -6.08 -0.10 2.72
C ILE A 118 -4.70 -0.41 3.28
N CYS A 119 -3.92 -1.23 2.58
CA CYS A 119 -2.65 -1.71 3.09
C CYS A 119 -1.49 -1.45 2.13
N LEU A 120 -0.35 -1.02 2.68
CA LEU A 120 0.94 -1.09 2.03
C LEU A 120 1.47 -2.52 2.19
N VAL A 121 1.78 -3.18 1.08
CA VAL A 121 2.41 -4.50 1.06
C VAL A 121 3.86 -4.33 0.62
N ASP A 122 4.78 -4.72 1.49
CA ASP A 122 6.22 -4.58 1.27
C ASP A 122 6.94 -5.86 1.66
N THR A 123 7.57 -6.52 0.70
CA THR A 123 8.38 -7.72 0.92
C THR A 123 9.88 -7.40 0.99
N ASN A 124 10.27 -6.16 0.72
CA ASN A 124 11.66 -5.73 0.74
C ASN A 124 12.12 -5.47 2.18
N VAL A 125 13.21 -6.12 2.56
CA VAL A 125 13.84 -5.99 3.89
C VAL A 125 15.04 -5.05 3.90
N ASP A 126 15.50 -4.60 2.73
CA ASP A 126 16.71 -3.78 2.58
C ASP A 126 16.46 -2.29 2.87
N ASN A 127 15.21 -1.85 2.83
CA ASN A 127 14.85 -0.44 2.98
C ASN A 127 13.69 -0.27 3.98
N PRO A 128 13.99 0.18 5.22
CA PRO A 128 12.99 0.21 6.30
C PRO A 128 12.05 1.43 6.25
N GLN A 129 12.25 2.33 5.30
CA GLN A 129 11.42 3.54 5.16
C GLN A 129 10.75 3.54 3.79
N ARG A 130 9.44 3.82 3.78
CA ARG A 130 8.63 3.97 2.58
C ARG A 130 7.93 5.30 2.57
N GLN A 131 7.52 5.72 1.39
CA GLN A 131 6.65 6.86 1.20
C GLN A 131 5.40 6.42 0.45
N VAL A 132 4.27 7.00 0.81
CA VAL A 132 3.01 6.85 0.09
C VAL A 132 2.46 8.23 -0.19
N ARG A 133 2.15 8.48 -1.45
CA ARG A 133 1.47 9.71 -1.87
C ARG A 133 -0.03 9.53 -1.78
N LEU A 134 -0.66 10.35 -0.97
CA LEU A 134 -2.11 10.50 -0.92
C LEU A 134 -2.50 11.70 -1.77
N SER A 135 -3.50 11.55 -2.62
CA SER A 135 -3.99 12.63 -3.47
C SER A 135 -5.51 12.69 -3.40
N TRP A 136 -6.04 13.87 -3.11
CA TRP A 136 -7.47 14.15 -3.13
C TRP A 136 -7.88 14.74 -4.48
N LEU A 137 -8.83 14.09 -5.12
CA LEU A 137 -9.44 14.53 -6.38
C LEU A 137 -10.94 14.77 -6.11
N PRO A 138 -11.36 16.01 -5.90
CA PRO A 138 -12.78 16.33 -5.75
C PRO A 138 -13.53 16.06 -7.06
N SER A 139 -14.83 15.72 -6.95
CA SER A 139 -15.74 15.53 -8.08
C SER A 139 -16.07 16.84 -8.78
#